data_31f9527426d05b42cfa75f87bf14d489
#
_entry.id   31f9527426d05b42cfa75f87bf14d489
#
_cell.length_a   1.000
_cell.length_b   1.000
_cell.length_c   1.000
_cell.angle_alpha   90.00
_cell.angle_beta   90.00
_cell.angle_gamma   90.00
#
_symmetry.space_group_name_H-M   'P 1'
#
loop_
_entity.id
_entity.type
_entity.pdbx_description
1 polymer ?
#
loop_
_entity_poly.entity_id
_entity_poly.type
_entity_poly.pdbx_seq_one_letter_code
_entity_poly.pdbx_strand_id
1 'polypeptide(L)'
;MNLWKDYLPEFEGYILEAKYARLGGRGFTDSQRDAFAIAERIAVRLALAERVLISTPMWNFGIPYKLKQWIDVITQPGLTFRFDPAQGYLPLLKDRPTVVILASGSDFVTGMNRGRIDMATPYLREALRFIGISDVRFVPIGPTTGPAEPIRAAHESAHRRLTEIAASF
;
A
#
# COMPACT_ATOMS: atom_id res chain seq x y z
N MET A 1 -11.61 -2.85 3.87
CA MET A 1 -11.27 -4.05 3.08
C MET A 1 -10.34 -4.94 3.90
N ASN A 2 -10.61 -6.23 3.97
CA ASN A 2 -9.72 -7.21 4.61
C ASN A 2 -9.07 -8.05 3.51
N LEU A 3 -7.77 -7.84 3.26
CA LEU A 3 -7.05 -8.47 2.15
C LEU A 3 -6.94 -10.00 2.24
N TRP A 4 -7.23 -10.59 3.41
CA TRP A 4 -7.23 -12.03 3.63
C TRP A 4 -8.61 -12.67 3.45
N LYS A 5 -9.69 -11.88 3.50
CA LYS A 5 -11.08 -12.36 3.41
C LYS A 5 -11.77 -11.89 2.14
N ASP A 6 -11.48 -10.65 1.72
CA ASP A 6 -12.08 -10.07 0.53
C ASP A 6 -11.39 -10.61 -0.73
N TYR A 7 -12.15 -10.78 -1.78
CA TYR A 7 -11.59 -11.25 -3.05
C TYR A 7 -10.62 -10.22 -3.63
N LEU A 8 -9.40 -10.67 -3.91
CA LEU A 8 -8.40 -9.99 -4.71
C LEU A 8 -8.10 -10.86 -5.93
N PRO A 9 -8.25 -10.34 -7.16
CA PRO A 9 -7.90 -11.10 -8.35
C PRO A 9 -6.40 -11.36 -8.38
N GLU A 10 -6.00 -12.48 -8.94
CA GLU A 10 -4.59 -12.73 -9.25
C GLU A 10 -4.11 -11.71 -10.27
N PHE A 11 -2.91 -11.17 -10.06
CA PHE A 11 -2.35 -10.16 -10.96
C PHE A 11 -1.53 -10.85 -12.06
N GLU A 12 -2.24 -11.59 -12.91
CA GLU A 12 -1.69 -12.36 -14.01
C GLU A 12 -2.63 -12.41 -15.23
N GLY A 13 -2.23 -13.09 -16.29
CA GLY A 13 -3.07 -13.35 -17.46
C GLY A 13 -3.75 -12.09 -17.99
N TYR A 14 -5.06 -12.14 -18.13
CA TYR A 14 -5.85 -11.07 -18.76
C TYR A 14 -5.77 -9.71 -18.06
N ILE A 15 -5.59 -9.65 -16.73
CA ILE A 15 -5.39 -8.37 -16.02
C ILE A 15 -4.08 -7.71 -16.45
N LEU A 16 -3.00 -8.50 -16.51
CA LEU A 16 -1.69 -8.00 -16.91
C LEU A 16 -1.69 -7.60 -18.40
N GLU A 17 -2.31 -8.40 -19.25
CA GLU A 17 -2.47 -8.09 -20.67
C GLU A 17 -3.30 -6.81 -20.89
N ALA A 18 -4.41 -6.64 -20.13
CA ALA A 18 -5.21 -5.43 -20.17
C ALA A 18 -4.43 -4.18 -19.73
N LYS A 19 -3.61 -4.29 -18.67
CA LYS A 19 -2.72 -3.22 -18.24
C LYS A 19 -1.80 -2.77 -19.36
N TYR A 20 -1.13 -3.70 -20.05
CA TYR A 20 -0.22 -3.36 -21.16
C TYR A 20 -0.96 -2.94 -22.43
N ALA A 21 -2.14 -3.47 -22.71
CA ALA A 21 -2.97 -2.98 -23.81
C ALA A 21 -3.32 -1.50 -23.60
N ARG A 22 -3.74 -1.14 -22.40
CA ARG A 22 -4.08 0.25 -22.06
C ARG A 22 -2.88 1.19 -22.07
N LEU A 23 -1.72 0.76 -21.58
CA LEU A 23 -0.47 1.52 -21.68
C LEU A 23 -0.06 1.76 -23.12
N GLY A 24 -0.28 0.79 -24.00
CA GLY A 24 0.01 0.87 -25.43
C GLY A 24 -1.10 1.53 -26.27
N GLY A 25 -2.15 2.09 -25.65
CA GLY A 25 -3.27 2.73 -26.36
C GLY A 25 -4.15 1.77 -27.18
N ARG A 26 -4.10 0.47 -26.89
CA ARG A 26 -4.87 -0.58 -27.57
C ARG A 26 -6.20 -0.83 -26.87
N GLY A 27 -7.22 -1.22 -27.64
CA GLY A 27 -8.50 -1.66 -27.09
C GLY A 27 -8.38 -3.00 -26.35
N PHE A 28 -9.36 -3.27 -25.48
CA PHE A 28 -9.46 -4.53 -24.74
C PHE A 28 -10.24 -5.57 -25.54
N THR A 29 -9.81 -6.84 -25.45
CA THR A 29 -10.70 -7.99 -25.70
C THR A 29 -11.76 -8.08 -24.60
N ASP A 30 -12.81 -8.89 -24.79
CA ASP A 30 -13.85 -9.06 -23.78
C ASP A 30 -13.27 -9.65 -22.47
N SER A 31 -12.42 -10.67 -22.55
CA SER A 31 -11.75 -11.27 -21.39
C SER A 31 -10.84 -10.25 -20.64
N GLN A 32 -10.14 -9.39 -21.36
CA GLN A 32 -9.33 -8.33 -20.77
C GLN A 32 -10.22 -7.26 -20.10
N ARG A 33 -11.37 -6.95 -20.70
CA ARG A 33 -12.33 -5.98 -20.14
C ARG A 33 -12.92 -6.49 -18.82
N ASP A 34 -13.34 -7.75 -18.78
CA ASP A 34 -13.89 -8.35 -17.56
C ASP A 34 -12.87 -8.42 -16.43
N ALA A 35 -11.63 -8.84 -16.74
CA ALA A 35 -10.54 -8.88 -15.77
C ALA A 35 -10.18 -7.48 -15.26
N PHE A 36 -10.11 -6.49 -16.15
CA PHE A 36 -9.79 -5.11 -15.78
C PHE A 36 -10.88 -4.45 -14.95
N ALA A 37 -12.16 -4.77 -15.18
CA ALA A 37 -13.28 -4.23 -14.42
C ALA A 37 -13.22 -4.59 -12.91
N ILE A 38 -12.61 -5.73 -12.57
CA ILE A 38 -12.38 -6.11 -11.17
C ILE A 38 -11.32 -5.20 -10.54
N ALA A 39 -10.20 -5.01 -11.20
CA ALA A 39 -9.13 -4.11 -10.74
C ALA A 39 -9.63 -2.66 -10.65
N GLU A 40 -10.42 -2.20 -11.60
CA GLU A 40 -11.05 -0.88 -11.61
C GLU A 40 -11.92 -0.64 -10.38
N ARG A 41 -12.81 -1.58 -10.03
CA ARG A 41 -13.64 -1.45 -8.82
C ARG A 41 -12.81 -1.27 -7.55
N ILE A 42 -11.70 -1.99 -7.43
CA ILE A 42 -10.81 -1.90 -6.25
C ILE A 42 -10.07 -0.56 -6.26
N ALA A 43 -9.56 -0.12 -7.42
CA ALA A 43 -8.87 1.16 -7.56
C ALA A 43 -9.82 2.36 -7.33
N VAL A 44 -11.04 2.31 -7.86
CA VAL A 44 -12.07 3.35 -7.64
C VAL A 44 -12.44 3.46 -6.16
N ARG A 45 -12.54 2.33 -5.43
CA ARG A 45 -12.76 2.38 -3.98
C ARG A 45 -11.68 3.16 -3.24
N LEU A 46 -10.41 3.01 -3.63
CA LEU A 46 -9.32 3.84 -3.09
C LEU A 46 -9.45 5.29 -3.53
N ALA A 47 -9.78 5.54 -4.80
CA ALA A 47 -9.90 6.89 -5.35
C ALA A 47 -11.01 7.72 -4.69
N LEU A 48 -12.07 7.08 -4.23
CA LEU A 48 -13.20 7.70 -3.55
C LEU A 48 -13.00 7.86 -2.03
N ALA A 49 -11.98 7.22 -1.46
CA ALA A 49 -11.71 7.35 -0.03
C ALA A 49 -11.15 8.75 0.28
N GLU A 50 -11.70 9.42 1.29
CA GLU A 50 -11.19 10.70 1.78
C GLU A 50 -9.91 10.52 2.61
N ARG A 51 -9.82 9.40 3.32
CA ARG A 51 -8.70 9.01 4.19
C ARG A 51 -8.36 7.55 3.99
N VAL A 52 -7.10 7.19 4.18
CA VAL A 52 -6.65 5.81 4.02
C VAL A 52 -5.96 5.33 5.30
N LEU A 53 -6.38 4.19 5.81
CA LEU A 53 -5.72 3.50 6.91
C LEU A 53 -5.28 2.11 6.44
N ILE A 54 -3.98 1.85 6.50
CA ILE A 54 -3.38 0.56 6.20
C ILE A 54 -2.80 -0.02 7.49
N SER A 55 -3.28 -1.20 7.91
CA SER A 55 -2.68 -1.94 9.01
C SER A 55 -2.08 -3.23 8.48
N THR A 56 -0.79 -3.43 8.69
CA THR A 56 -0.03 -4.54 8.11
C THR A 56 1.11 -4.99 9.00
N PRO A 57 1.42 -6.30 9.07
CA PRO A 57 2.68 -6.74 9.62
C PRO A 57 3.83 -6.56 8.62
N MET A 58 5.05 -6.57 9.15
CA MET A 58 6.25 -6.77 8.36
C MET A 58 6.56 -8.28 8.27
N TRP A 59 6.67 -8.81 7.06
CA TRP A 59 7.07 -10.18 6.81
C TRP A 59 8.38 -10.22 6.01
N ASN A 60 9.38 -10.90 6.53
CA ASN A 60 10.68 -11.04 5.88
C ASN A 60 11.25 -9.69 5.40
N PHE A 61 11.22 -8.68 6.29
CA PHE A 61 11.68 -7.29 6.07
C PHE A 61 10.82 -6.43 5.13
N GLY A 62 9.81 -7.01 4.47
CA GLY A 62 8.92 -6.36 3.53
C GLY A 62 7.45 -6.41 3.95
N ILE A 63 6.59 -6.14 3.00
CA ILE A 63 5.13 -6.22 3.19
C ILE A 63 4.62 -7.64 2.90
N PRO A 64 3.48 -8.08 3.48
CA PRO A 64 2.85 -9.34 3.12
C PRO A 64 2.47 -9.40 1.63
N TYR A 65 2.55 -10.59 1.03
CA TYR A 65 2.23 -10.77 -0.38
C TYR A 65 0.79 -10.33 -0.76
N LYS A 66 -0.17 -10.43 0.16
CA LYS A 66 -1.54 -9.93 -0.07
C LYS A 66 -1.61 -8.41 -0.20
N LEU A 67 -0.80 -7.68 0.58
CA LEU A 67 -0.71 -6.23 0.44
C LEU A 67 0.01 -5.86 -0.87
N LYS A 68 1.04 -6.61 -1.25
CA LYS A 68 1.71 -6.44 -2.55
C LYS A 68 0.73 -6.68 -3.70
N GLN A 69 -0.05 -7.77 -3.66
CA GLN A 69 -1.08 -8.07 -4.65
C GLN A 69 -2.12 -6.93 -4.77
N TRP A 70 -2.58 -6.38 -3.65
CA TRP A 70 -3.49 -5.25 -3.66
C TRP A 70 -2.87 -4.02 -4.34
N ILE A 71 -1.60 -3.70 -4.04
CA ILE A 71 -0.87 -2.60 -4.69
C ILE A 71 -0.77 -2.82 -6.20
N ASP A 72 -0.46 -4.04 -6.65
CA ASP A 72 -0.37 -4.36 -8.07
C ASP A 72 -1.73 -4.21 -8.78
N VAL A 73 -2.80 -4.63 -8.11
CA VAL A 73 -4.17 -4.53 -8.63
C VAL A 73 -4.64 -3.08 -8.74
N ILE A 74 -4.34 -2.22 -7.77
CA ILE A 74 -4.77 -0.82 -7.81
C ILE A 74 -3.88 0.05 -8.71
N THR A 75 -2.67 -0.38 -9.03
CA THR A 75 -1.73 0.39 -9.85
C THR A 75 -2.00 0.16 -11.33
N GLN A 76 -3.03 0.87 -11.85
CA GLN A 76 -3.51 0.69 -13.21
C GLN A 76 -3.45 1.98 -14.02
N PRO A 77 -3.01 1.89 -15.31
CA PRO A 77 -2.96 3.04 -16.19
C PRO A 77 -4.36 3.60 -16.48
N GLY A 78 -4.47 4.93 -16.46
CA GLY A 78 -5.73 5.63 -16.67
C GLY A 78 -6.71 5.56 -15.50
N LEU A 79 -6.31 4.93 -14.37
CA LEU A 79 -7.06 4.92 -13.11
C LEU A 79 -6.29 5.60 -11.98
N THR A 80 -5.06 5.17 -11.72
CA THR A 80 -4.23 5.67 -10.62
C THR A 80 -2.94 6.32 -11.10
N PHE A 81 -2.53 6.06 -12.33
CA PHE A 81 -1.43 6.75 -13.00
C PHE A 81 -1.65 6.83 -14.52
N ARG A 82 -0.90 7.69 -15.19
CA ARG A 82 -0.78 7.74 -16.65
C ARG A 82 0.67 7.84 -17.08
N PHE A 83 0.95 7.47 -18.30
CA PHE A 83 2.24 7.71 -18.93
C PHE A 83 2.12 8.89 -19.89
N ASP A 84 3.08 9.79 -19.82
CA ASP A 84 3.22 10.95 -20.72
C ASP A 84 4.61 10.87 -21.37
N PRO A 85 4.72 10.91 -22.72
CA PRO A 85 6.02 10.76 -23.38
C PRO A 85 7.05 11.82 -23.01
N ALA A 86 6.62 13.03 -22.62
CA ALA A 86 7.51 14.13 -22.27
C ALA A 86 7.85 14.16 -20.75
N GLN A 87 6.94 13.70 -19.90
CA GLN A 87 7.04 13.82 -18.44
C GLN A 87 7.20 12.48 -17.71
N GLY A 88 7.03 11.35 -18.42
CA GLY A 88 7.08 10.02 -17.82
C GLY A 88 5.78 9.62 -17.11
N TYR A 89 5.90 8.90 -16.00
CA TYR A 89 4.74 8.45 -15.23
C TYR A 89 4.21 9.56 -14.32
N LEU A 90 2.92 9.85 -14.43
CA LEU A 90 2.23 10.87 -13.66
C LEU A 90 1.10 10.26 -12.83
N PRO A 91 0.97 10.63 -11.55
CA PRO A 91 -0.11 10.17 -10.69
C PRO A 91 -1.46 10.74 -11.14
N LEU A 92 -2.53 10.01 -10.86
CA LEU A 92 -3.90 10.45 -11.15
C LEU A 92 -4.77 10.61 -9.90
N LEU A 93 -4.37 10.01 -8.77
CA LEU A 93 -5.12 10.22 -7.53
C LEU A 93 -4.78 11.57 -6.92
N LYS A 94 -5.79 12.18 -6.30
CA LYS A 94 -5.57 13.34 -5.42
C LYS A 94 -4.90 12.86 -4.13
N ASP A 95 -3.99 13.66 -3.60
CA ASP A 95 -3.39 13.40 -2.30
C ASP A 95 -4.43 13.39 -1.19
N ARG A 96 -4.19 12.58 -0.18
CA ARG A 96 -5.10 12.41 0.97
C ARG A 96 -4.37 11.90 2.19
N PRO A 97 -4.84 12.28 3.40
CA PRO A 97 -4.26 11.79 4.64
C PRO A 97 -4.26 10.26 4.67
N THR A 98 -3.08 9.70 4.85
CA THR A 98 -2.89 8.25 4.88
C THR A 98 -2.07 7.87 6.10
N VAL A 99 -2.54 6.87 6.85
CA VAL A 99 -1.83 6.30 7.99
C VAL A 99 -1.49 4.84 7.70
N VAL A 100 -0.24 4.48 7.89
CA VAL A 100 0.23 3.10 7.80
C VAL A 100 0.69 2.64 9.17
N ILE A 101 -0.01 1.67 9.75
CA ILE A 101 0.39 0.98 10.98
C ILE A 101 1.18 -0.25 10.55
N LEU A 102 2.46 -0.30 10.93
CA LEU A 102 3.38 -1.37 10.53
C LEU A 102 3.90 -2.11 11.77
N ALA A 103 3.42 -3.33 11.99
CA ALA A 103 3.85 -4.18 13.09
C ALA A 103 5.03 -5.08 12.70
N SER A 104 6.07 -5.13 13.52
CA SER A 104 7.27 -5.95 13.27
C SER A 104 7.74 -6.71 14.51
N GLY A 105 8.23 -7.95 14.31
CA GLY A 105 8.79 -8.76 15.38
C GLY A 105 10.04 -8.15 16.04
N SER A 106 10.83 -7.42 15.26
CA SER A 106 12.03 -6.72 15.72
C SER A 106 11.77 -5.22 15.85
N ASP A 107 12.61 -4.55 16.64
CA ASP A 107 12.58 -3.10 16.73
C ASP A 107 13.30 -2.45 15.55
N PHE A 108 12.52 -1.79 14.69
CA PHE A 108 13.01 -0.96 13.60
C PHE A 108 12.87 0.54 13.91
N VAL A 109 12.36 0.90 15.10
CA VAL A 109 12.13 2.29 15.53
C VAL A 109 13.34 2.89 16.17
N THR A 110 13.96 2.17 17.12
CA THR A 110 15.12 2.64 17.88
C THR A 110 16.45 2.31 17.22
N GLY A 111 16.43 1.66 16.05
CA GLY A 111 17.64 1.24 15.35
C GLY A 111 18.32 -0.01 15.93
N MET A 112 17.69 -0.68 16.91
CA MET A 112 18.21 -1.93 17.50
C MET A 112 17.91 -3.18 16.64
N ASN A 113 17.70 -3.02 15.37
CA ASN A 113 17.39 -4.10 14.41
C ASN A 113 18.62 -4.97 14.05
N ARG A 114 19.74 -4.77 14.69
CA ARG A 114 21.01 -5.50 14.46
C ARG A 114 21.47 -5.46 12.99
N GLY A 115 21.38 -4.30 12.34
CA GLY A 115 21.78 -4.09 10.95
C GLY A 115 20.78 -4.61 9.90
N ARG A 116 19.63 -5.12 10.31
CA ARG A 116 18.55 -5.48 9.37
C ARG A 116 17.86 -4.24 8.84
N ILE A 117 17.46 -4.28 7.58
CA ILE A 117 16.88 -3.15 6.86
C ILE A 117 15.36 -3.26 6.82
N ASP A 118 14.67 -2.16 7.11
CA ASP A 118 13.23 -2.02 6.81
C ASP A 118 13.05 -1.78 5.31
N MET A 119 12.51 -2.75 4.61
CA MET A 119 12.15 -2.65 3.19
C MET A 119 10.65 -2.36 3.01
N ALA A 120 9.84 -2.43 4.06
CA ALA A 120 8.41 -2.21 3.98
C ALA A 120 8.06 -0.73 3.89
N THR A 121 8.62 0.11 4.77
CA THR A 121 8.34 1.56 4.82
C THR A 121 8.74 2.28 3.53
N PRO A 122 9.98 2.15 3.01
CA PRO A 122 10.36 2.84 1.78
C PRO A 122 9.57 2.34 0.57
N TYR A 123 9.29 1.04 0.51
CA TYR A 123 8.46 0.48 -0.56
C TYR A 123 7.03 1.06 -0.56
N LEU A 124 6.36 1.05 0.60
CA LEU A 124 4.99 1.58 0.71
C LEU A 124 4.93 3.08 0.39
N ARG A 125 5.91 3.84 0.86
CA ARG A 125 6.01 5.27 0.57
C ARG A 125 6.10 5.52 -0.93
N GLU A 126 6.98 4.81 -1.63
CA GLU A 126 7.18 4.97 -3.06
C GLU A 126 5.97 4.47 -3.87
N ALA A 127 5.40 3.32 -3.52
CA ALA A 127 4.23 2.78 -4.21
C ALA A 127 2.99 3.70 -4.09
N LEU A 128 2.76 4.28 -2.91
CA LEU A 128 1.67 5.22 -2.69
C LEU A 128 1.93 6.56 -3.39
N ARG A 129 3.16 7.08 -3.33
CA ARG A 129 3.58 8.30 -4.02
C ARG A 129 3.40 8.18 -5.54
N PHE A 130 3.73 7.02 -6.11
CA PHE A 130 3.59 6.75 -7.53
C PHE A 130 2.16 6.95 -8.05
N ILE A 131 1.16 6.67 -7.23
CA ILE A 131 -0.25 6.86 -7.57
C ILE A 131 -0.84 8.19 -7.10
N GLY A 132 -0.06 9.04 -6.37
CA GLY A 132 -0.43 10.39 -5.96
C GLY A 132 -0.71 10.58 -4.48
N ILE A 133 -0.48 9.57 -3.64
CA ILE A 133 -0.67 9.65 -2.20
C ILE A 133 0.68 9.92 -1.53
N SER A 134 0.92 11.15 -1.08
CA SER A 134 2.17 11.64 -0.51
C SER A 134 2.07 11.98 0.98
N ASP A 135 0.89 12.40 1.47
CA ASP A 135 0.64 12.61 2.91
C ASP A 135 0.49 11.27 3.64
N VAL A 136 1.63 10.60 3.86
CA VAL A 136 1.69 9.27 4.47
C VAL A 136 2.43 9.31 5.79
N ARG A 137 1.71 9.03 6.88
CA ARG A 137 2.25 8.93 8.24
C ARG A 137 2.42 7.46 8.62
N PHE A 138 3.64 7.07 8.96
CA PHE A 138 3.95 5.71 9.40
C PHE A 138 3.95 5.64 10.93
N VAL A 139 3.24 4.64 11.46
CA VAL A 139 3.23 4.30 12.89
C VAL A 139 3.78 2.88 13.03
N PRO A 140 5.09 2.75 13.27
CA PRO A 140 5.68 1.44 13.51
C PRO A 140 5.33 0.94 14.92
N ILE A 141 5.07 -0.37 15.02
CA ILE A 141 4.87 -1.09 16.28
C ILE A 141 5.91 -2.21 16.32
N GLY A 142 6.91 -2.05 17.15
CA GLY A 142 7.98 -3.05 17.29
C GLY A 142 8.89 -2.76 18.48
N PRO A 143 9.39 -3.82 19.14
CA PRO A 143 9.20 -5.23 18.81
C PRO A 143 7.79 -5.75 19.22
N THR A 144 7.28 -6.75 18.48
CA THR A 144 6.04 -7.48 18.86
C THR A 144 6.34 -8.89 19.40
N THR A 145 7.62 -9.27 19.44
CA THR A 145 8.11 -10.54 20.00
C THR A 145 9.29 -10.30 20.93
N GLY A 146 9.42 -11.13 21.97
CA GLY A 146 10.52 -11.03 22.93
C GLY A 146 10.04 -10.72 24.34
N PRO A 147 10.84 -10.06 25.19
CA PRO A 147 10.47 -9.71 26.56
C PRO A 147 9.25 -8.79 26.64
N ALA A 148 8.45 -8.95 27.68
CA ALA A 148 7.18 -8.23 27.83
C ALA A 148 7.33 -6.70 27.91
N GLU A 149 8.39 -6.22 28.58
CA GLU A 149 8.59 -4.77 28.80
C GLU A 149 8.82 -3.98 27.49
N PRO A 150 9.74 -4.36 26.61
CA PRO A 150 9.88 -3.71 25.31
C PRO A 150 8.61 -3.76 24.45
N ILE A 151 7.88 -4.88 24.49
CA ILE A 151 6.61 -5.01 23.75
C ILE A 151 5.58 -4.00 24.28
N ARG A 152 5.42 -3.92 25.62
CA ARG A 152 4.51 -2.95 26.23
C ARG A 152 4.88 -1.51 25.87
N ALA A 153 6.15 -1.15 25.99
CA ALA A 153 6.63 0.18 25.64
C ALA A 153 6.35 0.53 24.17
N ALA A 154 6.54 -0.43 23.24
CA ALA A 154 6.24 -0.26 21.81
C ALA A 154 4.75 0.00 21.58
N HIS A 155 3.86 -0.76 22.22
CA HIS A 155 2.41 -0.57 22.13
C HIS A 155 1.97 0.79 22.70
N GLU A 156 2.46 1.18 23.86
CA GLU A 156 2.14 2.48 24.47
C GLU A 156 2.61 3.65 23.60
N SER A 157 3.82 3.55 23.02
CA SER A 157 4.34 4.56 22.12
C SER A 157 3.49 4.69 20.86
N ALA A 158 3.14 3.56 20.24
CA ALA A 158 2.28 3.54 19.06
C ALA A 158 0.88 4.08 19.37
N HIS A 159 0.32 3.73 20.52
CA HIS A 159 -0.99 4.22 20.94
C HIS A 159 -1.01 5.74 21.11
N ARG A 160 -0.02 6.32 21.81
CA ARG A 160 0.10 7.78 21.95
C ARG A 160 0.16 8.45 20.56
N ARG A 161 1.01 7.96 19.67
CA ARG A 161 1.17 8.51 18.33
C ARG A 161 -0.11 8.40 17.50
N LEU A 162 -0.83 7.28 17.60
CA LEU A 162 -2.12 7.11 16.91
C LEU A 162 -3.19 8.06 17.47
N THR A 163 -3.21 8.31 18.78
CA THR A 163 -4.13 9.28 19.40
C THR A 163 -3.86 10.70 18.92
N GLU A 164 -2.59 11.10 18.81
CA GLU A 164 -2.20 12.40 18.27
C GLU A 164 -2.61 12.55 16.80
N ILE A 165 -2.37 11.51 16.00
CA ILE A 165 -2.76 11.51 14.58
C ILE A 165 -4.28 11.58 14.44
N ALA A 166 -5.03 10.81 15.23
CA ALA A 166 -6.49 10.75 15.15
C ALA A 166 -7.17 12.11 15.40
N ALA A 167 -6.54 12.98 16.18
CA ALA A 167 -7.07 14.34 16.43
C ALA A 167 -7.04 15.25 15.17
N SER A 168 -6.24 14.89 14.16
CA SER A 168 -6.07 15.66 12.91
C SER A 168 -6.31 14.85 11.64
N PHE A 169 -6.76 13.60 11.79
CA PHE A 169 -6.95 12.65 10.68
C PHE A 169 -8.35 12.68 10.10
#